data_22771968a319af941c2b6cbef9654425
#
_entry.id   22771968a319af941c2b6cbef9654425
#
_cell.length_a   1.000
_cell.length_b   1.000
_cell.length_c   1.000
_cell.angle_alpha   90.00
_cell.angle_beta   90.00
_cell.angle_gamma   90.00
#
_symmetry.space_group_name_H-M   'P 1'
#
loop_
_entity.id
_entity.type
_entity.pdbx_description
1 polymer ?
#
loop_
_entity_poly.entity_id
_entity_poly.type
_entity_poly.pdbx_seq_one_letter_code
_entity_poly.pdbx_strand_id
1 'polypeptide(L)'
;SDTDTFCARQLLDIYEKYGRSVVGLKLTPAELIRHFGTVTGTWVEEQSVMAITEFAEKPDAVYAAEHLRMENMPDDQYCTVFGQYVLSPRIFDFLEENITSNIREKGEFQLTSCLDRLRLEEGFMGYLVQGRRFDIGLPLAYLQSLGEFAVK
;
A
#
# COMPACT_ATOMS: atom_id res chain seq x y z
N SER A 1 -3.22 1.08 18.81
CA SER A 1 -2.72 -0.10 19.51
C SER A 1 -1.20 -0.16 19.44
N ASP A 2 -0.62 -1.03 20.21
CA ASP A 2 0.82 -1.24 20.17
C ASP A 2 1.27 -1.66 18.77
N THR A 3 0.44 -2.44 18.08
CA THR A 3 0.72 -2.86 16.70
C THR A 3 0.74 -1.69 15.75
N ASP A 4 -0.19 -0.76 15.88
CA ASP A 4 -0.26 0.41 15.01
C ASP A 4 0.93 1.35 15.27
N THR A 5 1.25 1.59 16.51
CA THR A 5 2.41 2.40 16.90
C THR A 5 3.70 1.77 16.39
N PHE A 6 3.82 0.46 16.52
CA PHE A 6 4.98 -0.27 16.04
C PHE A 6 5.12 -0.16 14.52
N CYS A 7 4.02 -0.35 13.79
CA CYS A 7 4.03 -0.24 12.34
C CYS A 7 4.40 1.19 11.89
N ALA A 8 3.80 2.20 12.51
CA ALA A 8 4.09 3.59 12.16
C ALA A 8 5.56 3.93 12.37
N ARG A 9 6.14 3.44 13.47
CA ARG A 9 7.57 3.65 13.75
C ARG A 9 8.45 2.97 12.70
N GLN A 10 8.10 1.75 12.31
CA GLN A 10 8.84 1.04 11.26
C GLN A 10 8.80 1.79 9.93
N LEU A 11 7.63 2.33 9.57
CA LEU A 11 7.51 3.12 8.34
C LEU A 11 8.33 4.39 8.41
N LEU A 12 8.35 5.09 9.53
CA LEU A 12 9.19 6.27 9.72
C LEU A 12 10.68 5.94 9.58
N ASP A 13 11.11 4.83 10.16
CA ASP A 13 12.51 4.40 10.06
C ASP A 13 12.89 4.14 8.60
N ILE A 14 12.00 3.55 7.82
CA ILE A 14 12.23 3.29 6.40
C ILE A 14 12.27 4.61 5.62
N TYR A 15 11.35 5.52 5.92
CA TYR A 15 11.35 6.83 5.30
C TYR A 15 12.68 7.56 5.54
N GLU A 16 13.17 7.55 6.77
CA GLU A 16 14.45 8.17 7.11
C GLU A 16 15.62 7.49 6.41
N LYS A 17 15.59 6.16 6.34
CA LYS A 17 16.68 5.39 5.75
C LYS A 17 16.79 5.60 4.23
N TYR A 18 15.67 5.62 3.52
CA TYR A 18 15.66 5.67 2.06
C TYR A 18 15.33 7.04 1.48
N GLY A 19 14.83 7.96 2.30
CA GLY A 19 14.47 9.29 1.82
C GLY A 19 13.30 9.30 0.84
N ARG A 20 12.41 8.32 0.94
CA ARG A 20 11.28 8.16 0.03
C ARG A 20 10.02 7.81 0.81
N SER A 21 8.87 8.21 0.27
CA SER A 21 7.59 7.80 0.81
C SER A 21 7.53 6.29 0.98
N VAL A 22 6.77 5.81 1.95
CA VAL A 22 6.63 4.39 2.23
C VAL A 22 5.19 4.06 2.59
N VAL A 23 4.75 2.88 2.19
CA VAL A 23 3.43 2.36 2.53
C VAL A 23 3.58 0.99 3.20
N GLY A 24 2.77 0.73 4.20
CA GLY A 24 2.68 -0.59 4.83
C GLY A 24 1.92 -1.55 3.92
N LEU A 25 2.42 -2.75 3.79
CA LEU A 25 1.86 -3.79 2.94
C LEU A 25 1.55 -5.04 3.76
N LYS A 26 0.59 -5.82 3.27
CA LYS A 26 0.29 -7.15 3.80
C LYS A 26 0.16 -8.13 2.66
N LEU A 27 0.36 -9.41 2.96
CA LEU A 27 0.08 -10.48 1.98
C LEU A 27 -1.41 -10.74 1.92
N THR A 28 -1.94 -10.84 0.70
CA THR A 28 -3.36 -11.03 0.46
C THR A 28 -3.55 -12.11 -0.61
N PRO A 29 -4.45 -13.08 -0.37
CA PRO A 29 -4.75 -14.10 -1.37
C PRO A 29 -5.34 -13.50 -2.65
N ALA A 30 -5.07 -14.15 -3.77
CA ALA A 30 -5.48 -13.69 -5.10
C ALA A 30 -6.98 -13.37 -5.20
N GLU A 31 -7.82 -14.18 -4.54
CA GLU A 31 -9.28 -14.00 -4.59
C GLU A 31 -9.78 -12.75 -3.88
N LEU A 32 -8.94 -12.11 -3.06
CA LEU A 32 -9.33 -10.93 -2.28
C LEU A 32 -8.72 -9.63 -2.78
N ILE A 33 -7.74 -9.69 -3.67
CA ILE A 33 -7.03 -8.47 -4.10
C ILE A 33 -7.91 -7.48 -4.83
N ARG A 34 -9.02 -7.93 -5.41
CA ARG A 34 -9.96 -7.02 -6.10
C ARG A 34 -10.56 -5.96 -5.18
N HIS A 35 -10.36 -6.09 -3.87
CA HIS A 35 -10.86 -5.14 -2.88
C HIS A 35 -9.80 -4.13 -2.44
N PHE A 36 -8.56 -4.27 -2.90
CA PHE A 36 -7.44 -3.49 -2.35
C PHE A 36 -6.54 -2.92 -3.45
N GLY A 37 -5.88 -1.81 -3.12
CA GLY A 37 -4.72 -1.38 -3.88
C GLY A 37 -3.62 -2.43 -3.73
N THR A 38 -3.02 -2.84 -4.84
CA THR A 38 -2.00 -3.90 -4.89
C THR A 38 -0.74 -3.33 -5.52
N VAL A 39 0.41 -3.77 -5.04
CA VAL A 39 1.69 -3.26 -5.54
C VAL A 39 2.59 -4.39 -5.96
N THR A 40 3.54 -4.07 -6.81
CA THR A 40 4.68 -4.92 -7.10
C THR A 40 5.95 -4.07 -7.11
N GLY A 41 7.09 -4.72 -7.08
CA GLY A 41 8.36 -4.03 -7.06
C GLY A 41 9.53 -4.99 -6.95
N THR A 42 10.67 -4.45 -6.55
CA THR A 42 11.90 -5.20 -6.36
C THR A 42 12.31 -5.15 -4.89
N TRP A 43 12.61 -6.29 -4.31
CA TRP A 43 13.08 -6.33 -2.92
C TRP A 43 14.43 -5.62 -2.79
N VAL A 44 14.49 -4.65 -1.91
CA VAL A 44 15.76 -4.02 -1.48
C VAL A 44 16.21 -4.58 -0.15
N GLU A 45 15.27 -5.08 0.66
CA GLU A 45 15.53 -5.93 1.83
C GLU A 45 14.60 -7.12 1.69
N GLU A 46 15.17 -8.30 1.56
CA GLU A 46 14.46 -9.52 1.13
C GLU A 46 13.20 -9.78 1.96
N GLN A 47 12.06 -9.85 1.28
CA GLN A 47 10.73 -10.11 1.86
C GLN A 47 10.35 -9.14 2.97
N SER A 48 10.94 -7.95 2.97
CA SER A 48 10.68 -6.93 3.99
C SER A 48 10.43 -5.56 3.36
N VAL A 49 11.38 -5.04 2.60
CA VAL A 49 11.27 -3.69 2.00
C VAL A 49 11.46 -3.80 0.50
N MET A 50 10.54 -3.22 -0.24
CA MET A 50 10.62 -3.19 -1.71
C MET A 50 10.68 -1.76 -2.23
N ALA A 51 11.32 -1.59 -3.38
CA ALA A 51 11.15 -0.41 -4.21
C ALA A 51 9.96 -0.68 -5.12
N ILE A 52 8.87 0.05 -4.95
CA ILE A 52 7.63 -0.19 -5.69
C ILE A 52 7.80 0.26 -7.14
N THR A 53 7.38 -0.58 -8.07
CA THR A 53 7.40 -0.28 -9.51
C THR A 53 6.02 -0.07 -10.09
N GLU A 54 4.96 -0.51 -9.41
CA GLU A 54 3.60 -0.29 -9.86
C GLU A 54 2.61 -0.31 -8.70
N PHE A 55 1.67 0.65 -8.72
CA PHE A 55 0.45 0.63 -7.91
C PHE A 55 -0.72 0.31 -8.83
N ALA A 56 -1.51 -0.69 -8.49
CA ALA A 56 -2.71 -1.07 -9.24
C ALA A 56 -3.92 -1.02 -8.31
N GLU A 57 -4.93 -0.21 -8.67
CA GLU A 57 -6.14 -0.08 -7.87
C GLU A 57 -7.07 -1.26 -8.15
N LYS A 58 -7.36 -2.05 -7.11
CA LYS A 58 -8.34 -3.15 -7.17
C LYS A 58 -8.21 -4.00 -8.44
N PRO A 59 -7.02 -4.56 -8.69
CA PRO A 59 -6.79 -5.31 -9.92
C PRO A 59 -7.56 -6.63 -9.94
N ASP A 60 -7.84 -7.13 -11.15
CA ASP A 60 -8.37 -8.48 -11.25
C ASP A 60 -7.25 -9.52 -11.16
N ALA A 61 -7.65 -10.79 -11.01
CA ALA A 61 -6.68 -11.87 -10.82
C ALA A 61 -5.80 -12.11 -12.04
N VAL A 62 -6.32 -11.88 -13.24
CA VAL A 62 -5.56 -12.07 -14.49
C VAL A 62 -4.45 -11.04 -14.59
N TYR A 63 -4.81 -9.78 -14.38
CA TYR A 63 -3.82 -8.70 -14.40
C TYR A 63 -2.73 -8.93 -13.34
N ALA A 64 -3.14 -9.29 -12.13
CA ALA A 64 -2.20 -9.53 -11.04
C ALA A 64 -1.24 -10.67 -11.34
N ALA A 65 -1.74 -11.76 -11.91
CA ALA A 65 -0.89 -12.90 -12.26
C ALA A 65 0.15 -12.55 -13.33
N GLU A 66 -0.17 -11.62 -14.21
CA GLU A 66 0.74 -11.20 -15.28
C GLU A 66 1.72 -10.12 -14.83
N HIS A 67 1.31 -9.20 -13.95
CA HIS A 67 2.05 -7.97 -13.70
C HIS A 67 2.47 -7.74 -12.24
N LEU A 68 1.83 -8.37 -11.26
CA LEU A 68 1.97 -7.97 -9.87
C LEU A 68 2.62 -9.03 -8.97
N ARG A 69 3.16 -10.09 -9.53
CA ARG A 69 3.86 -11.12 -8.75
C ARG A 69 5.18 -10.60 -8.22
N MET A 70 5.51 -11.07 -7.02
CA MET A 70 6.79 -10.74 -6.37
C MET A 70 7.70 -11.96 -6.35
N GLU A 71 9.02 -11.74 -6.52
CA GLU A 71 10.00 -12.80 -6.37
C GLU A 71 9.97 -13.37 -4.96
N ASN A 72 10.18 -14.68 -4.86
CA ASN A 72 10.28 -15.40 -3.59
C ASN A 72 9.03 -15.28 -2.72
N MET A 73 7.87 -15.08 -3.34
CA MET A 73 6.59 -15.08 -2.67
C MET A 73 5.69 -16.17 -3.25
N PRO A 74 4.73 -16.70 -2.47
CA PRO A 74 3.78 -17.67 -2.99
C PRO A 74 3.04 -17.14 -4.22
N ASP A 75 2.82 -18.00 -5.23
CA ASP A 75 2.20 -17.61 -6.49
C ASP A 75 0.78 -17.10 -6.35
N ASP A 76 0.07 -17.48 -5.29
CA ASP A 76 -1.31 -17.11 -5.05
C ASP A 76 -1.46 -15.95 -4.07
N GLN A 77 -0.37 -15.29 -3.71
CA GLN A 77 -0.41 -14.16 -2.77
C GLN A 77 0.27 -12.94 -3.38
N TYR A 78 -0.29 -11.78 -3.01
CA TYR A 78 0.16 -10.48 -3.52
C TYR A 78 0.31 -9.49 -2.37
N CYS A 79 1.09 -8.45 -2.61
CA CYS A 79 1.29 -7.39 -1.62
C CYS A 79 0.22 -6.32 -1.81
N THR A 80 -0.63 -6.13 -0.81
CA THR A 80 -1.67 -5.11 -0.86
C THR A 80 -1.41 -4.02 0.17
N VAL A 81 -1.98 -2.85 -0.10
CA VAL A 81 -1.83 -1.68 0.75
C VAL A 81 -2.51 -1.90 2.09
N PHE A 82 -1.76 -1.65 3.16
CA PHE A 82 -2.24 -1.86 4.53
C PHE A 82 -3.02 -0.66 5.09
N GLY A 83 -2.91 0.50 4.41
CA GLY A 83 -3.63 1.69 4.85
C GLY A 83 -2.84 2.63 5.75
N GLN A 84 -1.57 2.37 5.96
CA GLN A 84 -0.67 3.28 6.67
C GLN A 84 0.44 3.75 5.75
N TYR A 85 0.71 5.05 5.80
CA TYR A 85 1.67 5.70 4.91
C TYR A 85 2.53 6.68 5.68
N VAL A 86 3.76 6.86 5.21
CA VAL A 86 4.55 8.06 5.48
C VAL A 86 4.87 8.67 4.12
N LEU A 87 4.32 9.83 3.85
CA LEU A 87 4.35 10.42 2.52
C LEU A 87 5.21 11.68 2.48
N SER A 88 5.94 11.84 1.39
CA SER A 88 6.63 13.08 1.09
C SER A 88 5.60 14.21 0.90
N PRO A 89 5.92 15.46 1.29
CA PRO A 89 4.99 16.59 1.10
C PRO A 89 4.56 16.81 -0.35
N ARG A 90 5.30 16.32 -1.31
CA ARG A 90 4.97 16.44 -2.74
C ARG A 90 3.59 15.87 -3.07
N ILE A 91 3.09 14.94 -2.26
CA ILE A 91 1.76 14.36 -2.47
C ILE A 91 0.67 15.43 -2.44
N PHE A 92 0.84 16.47 -1.63
CA PHE A 92 -0.16 17.55 -1.54
C PHE A 92 -0.26 18.34 -2.83
N ASP A 93 0.84 18.50 -3.56
CA ASP A 93 0.83 19.18 -4.86
C ASP A 93 -0.01 18.41 -5.87
N PHE A 94 0.13 17.08 -5.90
CA PHE A 94 -0.65 16.24 -6.80
C PHE A 94 -2.13 16.24 -6.45
N LEU A 95 -2.45 16.18 -5.15
CA LEU A 95 -3.84 16.24 -4.71
C LEU A 95 -4.46 17.59 -5.05
N GLU A 96 -3.73 18.68 -4.85
CA GLU A 96 -4.19 20.02 -5.19
C GLU A 96 -4.43 20.15 -6.69
N GLU A 97 -3.52 19.63 -7.52
CA GLU A 97 -3.72 19.63 -8.98
C GLU A 97 -4.98 18.89 -9.38
N ASN A 98 -5.24 17.73 -8.77
CA ASN A 98 -6.42 16.95 -9.06
C ASN A 98 -7.71 17.72 -8.69
N ILE A 99 -7.71 18.39 -7.55
CA ILE A 99 -8.84 19.19 -7.12
C ILE A 99 -9.05 20.38 -8.05
N THR A 100 -7.99 21.13 -8.34
CA THR A 100 -8.04 22.33 -9.18
C THR A 100 -8.49 22.01 -10.59
N SER A 101 -8.00 20.91 -11.15
CA SER A 101 -8.35 20.47 -12.51
C SER A 101 -9.62 19.63 -12.55
N ASN A 102 -10.24 19.35 -11.39
CA ASN A 102 -11.43 18.52 -11.26
C ASN A 102 -11.23 17.14 -11.89
N ILE A 103 -10.01 16.58 -11.72
CA ILE A 103 -9.68 15.26 -12.26
C ILE A 103 -10.24 14.20 -11.32
N ARG A 104 -11.07 13.30 -11.86
CA ARG A 104 -11.68 12.20 -11.12
C ARG A 104 -11.53 10.92 -11.91
N GLU A 105 -11.20 9.84 -11.22
CA GLU A 105 -11.19 8.50 -11.78
C GLU A 105 -12.43 7.77 -11.25
N LYS A 106 -13.23 7.18 -12.15
CA LYS A 106 -14.47 6.48 -11.79
C LYS A 106 -15.41 7.35 -10.95
N GLY A 107 -15.44 8.66 -11.22
CA GLY A 107 -16.31 9.61 -10.54
C GLY A 107 -15.81 10.10 -9.19
N GLU A 108 -14.64 9.68 -8.76
CA GLU A 108 -14.05 10.05 -7.47
C GLU A 108 -12.59 10.44 -7.62
N PHE A 109 -12.09 11.23 -6.68
CA PHE A 109 -10.65 11.46 -6.56
C PHE A 109 -10.01 10.22 -5.97
N GLN A 110 -9.04 9.64 -6.69
CA GLN A 110 -8.36 8.43 -6.22
C GLN A 110 -6.96 8.74 -5.75
N LEU A 111 -6.69 8.34 -4.52
CA LEU A 111 -5.36 8.51 -3.93
C LEU A 111 -4.32 7.69 -4.70
N THR A 112 -4.68 6.50 -5.18
CA THR A 112 -3.75 5.59 -5.84
C THR A 112 -3.03 6.22 -7.02
N SER A 113 -3.74 7.03 -7.84
CA SER A 113 -3.09 7.71 -8.97
C SER A 113 -2.07 8.74 -8.50
N CYS A 114 -2.34 9.44 -7.40
CA CYS A 114 -1.38 10.38 -6.82
C CYS A 114 -0.17 9.66 -6.24
N LEU A 115 -0.38 8.51 -5.61
CA LEU A 115 0.71 7.68 -5.10
C LEU A 115 1.61 7.19 -6.25
N ASP A 116 1.01 6.80 -7.36
CA ASP A 116 1.77 6.35 -8.52
C ASP A 116 2.57 7.49 -9.18
N ARG A 117 2.01 8.69 -9.21
CA ARG A 117 2.76 9.88 -9.66
C ARG A 117 3.96 10.14 -8.74
N LEU A 118 3.76 10.03 -7.44
CA LEU A 118 4.83 10.21 -6.46
C LEU A 118 5.94 9.18 -6.68
N ARG A 119 5.55 7.93 -6.95
CA ARG A 119 6.49 6.86 -7.27
C ARG A 119 7.32 7.19 -8.50
N LEU A 120 6.68 7.67 -9.55
CA LEU A 120 7.38 8.02 -10.81
C LEU A 120 8.36 9.16 -10.60
N GLU A 121 8.00 10.13 -9.78
CA GLU A 121 8.82 11.33 -9.59
C GLU A 121 9.93 11.14 -8.56
N GLU A 122 9.63 10.51 -7.42
CA GLU A 122 10.56 10.42 -6.28
C GLU A 122 10.94 9.00 -5.89
N GLY A 123 10.26 8.00 -6.43
CA GLY A 123 10.34 6.64 -5.94
C GLY A 123 9.42 6.43 -4.75
N PHE A 124 9.15 5.17 -4.43
CA PHE A 124 8.22 4.82 -3.35
C PHE A 124 8.63 3.47 -2.78
N MET A 125 8.64 3.36 -1.46
CA MET A 125 9.00 2.12 -0.79
C MET A 125 7.75 1.42 -0.26
N GLY A 126 7.81 0.09 -0.21
CA GLY A 126 6.78 -0.71 0.42
C GLY A 126 7.39 -1.51 1.55
N TYR A 127 6.72 -1.58 2.69
CA TYR A 127 7.16 -2.36 3.82
C TYR A 127 6.16 -3.46 4.11
N LEU A 128 6.59 -4.71 3.97
CA LEU A 128 5.76 -5.86 4.32
C LEU A 128 5.73 -5.99 5.85
N VAL A 129 4.61 -5.59 6.45
CA VAL A 129 4.46 -5.52 7.88
C VAL A 129 4.63 -6.90 8.52
N GLN A 130 5.52 -7.00 9.47
CA GLN A 130 5.78 -8.20 10.24
C GLN A 130 5.02 -8.16 11.55
N GLY A 131 4.70 -9.33 12.09
CA GLY A 131 4.03 -9.44 13.37
C GLY A 131 2.53 -9.60 13.25
N ARG A 132 1.79 -9.17 14.30
CA ARG A 132 0.34 -9.30 14.32
C ARG A 132 -0.30 -8.42 13.25
N ARG A 133 -1.21 -8.99 12.48
CA ARG A 133 -1.93 -8.29 11.42
C ARG A 133 -3.42 -8.42 11.63
N PHE A 134 -4.15 -7.41 11.16
CA PHE A 134 -5.59 -7.52 11.01
C PHE A 134 -5.88 -8.10 9.64
N ASP A 135 -6.73 -9.12 9.59
CA ASP A 135 -7.13 -9.74 8.32
C ASP A 135 -8.28 -8.95 7.70
N ILE A 136 -7.93 -7.83 7.07
CA ILE A 136 -8.88 -6.90 6.50
C ILE A 136 -9.54 -7.46 5.23
N GLY A 137 -9.02 -8.58 4.70
CA GLY A 137 -9.60 -9.23 3.54
C GLY A 137 -10.97 -9.85 3.80
N LEU A 138 -11.31 -10.13 5.06
CA LEU A 138 -12.59 -10.71 5.44
C LEU A 138 -13.47 -9.62 6.06
N PRO A 139 -14.77 -9.52 5.66
CA PRO A 139 -15.66 -8.47 6.19
C PRO A 139 -15.72 -8.43 7.72
N LEU A 140 -15.81 -9.60 8.36
CA LEU A 140 -15.86 -9.67 9.81
C LEU A 140 -14.55 -9.17 10.44
N ALA A 141 -13.42 -9.62 9.93
CA ALA A 141 -12.12 -9.19 10.43
C ALA A 141 -11.92 -7.69 10.21
N TYR A 142 -12.38 -7.16 9.08
CA TYR A 142 -12.34 -5.74 8.80
C TYR A 142 -13.13 -4.94 9.83
N LEU A 143 -14.34 -5.38 10.14
CA LEU A 143 -15.18 -4.72 11.15
C LEU A 143 -14.54 -4.79 12.54
N GLN A 144 -13.93 -5.90 12.89
CA GLN A 144 -13.20 -6.04 14.13
C GLN A 144 -12.01 -5.09 14.19
N SER A 145 -11.26 -4.97 13.11
CA SER A 145 -10.12 -4.05 13.03
C SER A 145 -10.58 -2.61 13.22
N LEU A 146 -11.66 -2.21 12.55
CA LEU A 146 -12.22 -0.87 12.72
C LEU A 146 -12.66 -0.63 14.16
N GLY A 147 -13.27 -1.61 14.79
CA GLY A 147 -13.68 -1.53 16.18
C GLY A 147 -12.50 -1.33 17.12
N GLU A 148 -11.40 -2.03 16.89
CA GLU A 148 -10.18 -1.86 17.69
C GLU A 148 -9.58 -0.47 17.52
N PHE A 149 -9.62 0.10 16.33
CA PHE A 149 -9.14 1.48 16.10
C PHE A 149 -10.08 2.51 16.71
N ALA A 150 -11.38 2.29 16.63
CA ALA A 150 -12.37 3.25 17.08
C ALA A 150 -12.44 3.39 18.61
N VAL A 151 -12.08 2.34 19.34
CA VAL A 151 -12.17 2.31 20.81
C VAL A 151 -11.00 3.03 21.48
N LYS A 152 -10.06 3.49 20.72
CA LYS A 152 -8.92 4.25 21.27
C LYS A 152 -9.16 5.76 21.24
#